data_a900012f6e394bd582bd36dc9c8a30c6
#
_entry.id   a900012f6e394bd582bd36dc9c8a30c6
#
_cell.length_a   1.000
_cell.length_b   1.000
_cell.length_c   1.000
_cell.angle_alpha   90.00
_cell.angle_beta   90.00
_cell.angle_gamma   90.00
#
_symmetry.space_group_name_H-M   'P 1'
#
loop_
_entity.id
_entity.type
_entity.pdbx_description
1 polymer ?
#
loop_
_entity_poly.entity_id
_entity_poly.type
_entity_poly.pdbx_seq_one_letter_code
_entity_poly.pdbx_strand_id
1 'polypeptide(L)'
;MTMMKAFCAVTAMTMAGTTIAASTAEPSPATHRYLIERTFPAGAIDGVDAAVKKKVNANNATLNVTWEKSYANPDKTKLYCVYDGPSEAAVRGAAKLNGLPVDNVTEIPADIKSEPRGAVQRIAAGNHRYLVKRAGAPGASANSDSKYGVTLLTSYATADKQDSYWVYEAPSFSAVDSAAKASGAPFESIAEIPETVYPH
;
A
#
# COMPACT_ATOMS: atom_id res chain seq x y z
N MET A 1 -46.43 -85.10 -5.62
CA MET A 1 -45.08 -84.65 -5.98
C MET A 1 -45.20 -83.40 -6.77
N THR A 2 -45.12 -82.25 -6.03
CA THR A 2 -45.34 -80.91 -6.67
C THR A 2 -44.20 -79.99 -6.14
N MET A 3 -43.27 -79.69 -7.04
CA MET A 3 -42.17 -78.75 -6.75
C MET A 3 -42.63 -77.31 -6.70
N MET A 4 -42.45 -76.66 -5.55
CA MET A 4 -42.62 -75.24 -5.35
C MET A 4 -41.32 -74.53 -5.78
N LYS A 5 -41.42 -73.61 -6.81
CA LYS A 5 -40.36 -72.70 -7.24
C LYS A 5 -40.48 -71.42 -6.41
N ALA A 6 -39.43 -71.12 -5.63
CA ALA A 6 -39.31 -69.83 -4.94
C ALA A 6 -38.77 -68.74 -5.88
N PHE A 7 -39.52 -67.66 -6.03
CA PHE A 7 -39.11 -66.45 -6.73
C PHE A 7 -38.38 -65.54 -5.78
N CYS A 8 -37.09 -65.28 -6.05
CA CYS A 8 -36.30 -64.32 -5.30
C CYS A 8 -36.40 -62.96 -6.03
N ALA A 9 -37.09 -61.99 -5.41
CA ALA A 9 -37.16 -60.63 -5.92
C ALA A 9 -35.92 -59.85 -5.44
N VAL A 10 -35.07 -59.46 -6.41
CA VAL A 10 -33.93 -58.57 -6.15
C VAL A 10 -34.40 -57.11 -6.27
N THR A 11 -34.51 -56.42 -5.15
CA THR A 11 -34.82 -54.97 -5.12
C THR A 11 -33.54 -54.20 -5.39
N ALA A 12 -33.45 -53.57 -6.56
CA ALA A 12 -32.36 -52.66 -6.93
C ALA A 12 -32.56 -51.32 -6.21
N MET A 13 -31.66 -51.02 -5.27
CA MET A 13 -31.62 -49.72 -4.56
C MET A 13 -30.78 -48.73 -5.38
N THR A 14 -31.42 -47.81 -6.08
CA THR A 14 -30.79 -46.69 -6.81
C THR A 14 -30.29 -45.68 -5.81
N MET A 15 -28.97 -45.62 -5.60
CA MET A 15 -28.32 -44.53 -4.87
C MET A 15 -28.24 -43.30 -5.78
N ALA A 16 -29.03 -42.27 -5.46
CA ALA A 16 -28.89 -40.95 -6.05
C ALA A 16 -27.59 -40.32 -5.51
N GLY A 17 -26.55 -40.30 -6.32
CA GLY A 17 -25.30 -39.62 -6.02
C GLY A 17 -25.51 -38.09 -6.12
N THR A 18 -25.48 -37.41 -4.98
CA THR A 18 -25.45 -35.95 -4.93
C THR A 18 -24.03 -35.50 -5.35
N THR A 19 -23.87 -35.02 -6.58
CA THR A 19 -22.65 -34.37 -7.03
C THR A 19 -22.57 -33.00 -6.37
N ILE A 20 -21.71 -32.88 -5.35
CA ILE A 20 -21.30 -31.60 -4.77
C ILE A 20 -20.41 -30.95 -5.85
N ALA A 21 -20.94 -29.93 -6.54
CA ALA A 21 -20.15 -29.06 -7.39
C ALA A 21 -19.14 -28.34 -6.49
N ALA A 22 -17.87 -28.71 -6.58
CA ALA A 22 -16.79 -27.96 -5.96
C ALA A 22 -16.78 -26.56 -6.65
N SER A 23 -17.18 -25.52 -5.91
CA SER A 23 -17.00 -24.14 -6.33
C SER A 23 -15.49 -23.91 -6.40
N THR A 24 -14.92 -23.87 -7.59
CA THR A 24 -13.57 -23.39 -7.83
C THR A 24 -13.64 -21.88 -7.61
N ALA A 25 -13.29 -21.43 -6.41
CA ALA A 25 -13.05 -20.01 -6.18
C ALA A 25 -11.95 -19.57 -7.16
N GLU A 26 -12.28 -18.63 -8.06
CA GLU A 26 -11.27 -18.03 -8.91
C GLU A 26 -10.18 -17.43 -8.01
N PRO A 27 -8.88 -17.61 -8.35
CA PRO A 27 -7.81 -17.01 -7.58
C PRO A 27 -8.02 -15.48 -7.57
N SER A 28 -8.05 -14.90 -6.37
CA SER A 28 -8.10 -13.44 -6.22
C SER A 28 -6.95 -12.83 -7.03
N PRO A 29 -7.18 -11.78 -7.82
CA PRO A 29 -6.12 -11.15 -8.61
C PRO A 29 -4.96 -10.76 -7.70
N ALA A 30 -3.74 -10.99 -8.19
CA ALA A 30 -2.55 -10.58 -7.47
C ALA A 30 -2.64 -9.09 -7.12
N THR A 31 -2.37 -8.74 -5.87
CA THR A 31 -2.41 -7.37 -5.40
C THR A 31 -1.00 -6.80 -5.40
N HIS A 32 -0.81 -5.69 -6.08
CA HIS A 32 0.43 -4.95 -6.17
C HIS A 32 0.32 -3.68 -5.34
N ARG A 33 1.44 -3.17 -4.87
CA ARG A 33 1.50 -1.92 -4.13
C ARG A 33 2.05 -0.81 -4.99
N TYR A 34 1.48 0.39 -4.85
CA TYR A 34 1.84 1.57 -5.65
C TYR A 34 2.06 2.77 -4.76
N LEU A 35 3.10 3.56 -5.07
CA LEU A 35 3.28 4.92 -4.59
C LEU A 35 2.80 5.88 -5.68
N ILE A 36 1.89 6.79 -5.34
CA ILE A 36 1.35 7.79 -6.23
C ILE A 36 1.79 9.17 -5.76
N GLU A 37 2.48 9.90 -6.61
CA GLU A 37 2.78 11.31 -6.38
C GLU A 37 1.67 12.18 -6.96
N ARG A 38 1.24 13.18 -6.19
CA ARG A 38 0.15 14.11 -6.56
C ARG A 38 0.51 15.52 -6.20
N THR A 39 0.21 16.46 -7.10
CA THR A 39 0.30 17.89 -6.82
C THR A 39 -1.10 18.49 -6.79
N PHE A 40 -1.39 19.26 -5.75
CA PHE A 40 -2.65 19.93 -5.54
C PHE A 40 -2.45 21.45 -5.44
N PRO A 41 -3.45 22.26 -5.82
CA PRO A 41 -3.49 23.66 -5.41
C PRO A 41 -3.49 23.77 -3.87
N ALA A 42 -2.93 24.86 -3.35
CA ALA A 42 -2.96 25.12 -1.91
C ALA A 42 -4.41 25.13 -1.39
N GLY A 43 -4.63 24.51 -0.23
CA GLY A 43 -5.95 24.38 0.40
C GLY A 43 -6.87 23.32 -0.20
N ALA A 44 -6.50 22.67 -1.31
CA ALA A 44 -7.39 21.71 -1.99
C ALA A 44 -7.73 20.49 -1.14
N ILE A 45 -6.86 20.11 -0.19
CA ILE A 45 -7.05 18.93 0.66
C ILE A 45 -7.42 19.27 2.12
N ASP A 46 -7.60 20.54 2.45
CA ASP A 46 -7.97 20.93 3.82
C ASP A 46 -9.39 20.48 4.22
N GLY A 47 -10.26 20.23 3.23
CA GLY A 47 -11.62 19.75 3.43
C GLY A 47 -11.78 18.21 3.38
N VAL A 48 -10.70 17.45 3.47
CA VAL A 48 -10.76 15.97 3.42
C VAL A 48 -11.24 15.41 4.77
N ASP A 49 -12.55 15.38 4.96
CA ASP A 49 -13.23 14.83 6.13
C ASP A 49 -13.56 13.33 5.98
N ALA A 50 -14.24 12.76 6.97
CA ALA A 50 -14.64 11.36 6.97
C ALA A 50 -15.61 11.00 5.82
N ALA A 51 -16.47 11.94 5.39
CA ALA A 51 -17.42 11.72 4.30
C ALA A 51 -16.69 11.64 2.95
N VAL A 52 -15.72 12.54 2.73
CA VAL A 52 -14.85 12.50 1.54
C VAL A 52 -14.04 11.20 1.51
N LYS A 53 -13.42 10.81 2.62
CA LYS A 53 -12.66 9.54 2.71
C LYS A 53 -13.52 8.33 2.41
N LYS A 54 -14.74 8.28 2.96
CA LYS A 54 -15.70 7.19 2.70
C LYS A 54 -16.05 7.10 1.21
N LYS A 55 -16.29 8.24 0.55
CA LYS A 55 -16.57 8.30 -0.90
C LYS A 55 -15.38 7.81 -1.72
N VAL A 56 -14.18 8.27 -1.39
CA VAL A 56 -12.94 7.85 -2.06
C VAL A 56 -12.76 6.33 -1.94
N ASN A 57 -12.93 5.77 -0.74
CA ASN A 57 -12.81 4.34 -0.51
C ASN A 57 -13.88 3.53 -1.27
N ALA A 58 -15.12 4.01 -1.33
CA ALA A 58 -16.18 3.36 -2.09
C ALA A 58 -15.87 3.32 -3.60
N ASN A 59 -15.39 4.43 -4.17
CA ASN A 59 -14.98 4.48 -5.56
C ASN A 59 -13.78 3.57 -5.85
N ASN A 60 -12.78 3.58 -4.96
CA ASN A 60 -11.60 2.72 -5.09
C ASN A 60 -11.99 1.23 -5.08
N ALA A 61 -12.91 0.83 -4.20
CA ALA A 61 -13.36 -0.55 -4.07
C ALA A 61 -14.00 -1.09 -5.36
N THR A 62 -14.62 -0.23 -6.20
CA THR A 62 -15.19 -0.64 -7.50
C THR A 62 -14.14 -1.15 -8.48
N LEU A 63 -12.87 -0.82 -8.26
CA LEU A 63 -11.72 -1.23 -9.07
C LEU A 63 -10.76 -2.16 -8.30
N ASN A 64 -11.19 -2.70 -7.17
CA ASN A 64 -10.36 -3.50 -6.26
C ASN A 64 -9.09 -2.77 -5.82
N VAL A 65 -9.19 -1.44 -5.64
CA VAL A 65 -8.10 -0.59 -5.17
C VAL A 65 -8.33 -0.23 -3.71
N THR A 66 -7.30 -0.32 -2.90
CA THR A 66 -7.33 0.04 -1.47
C THR A 66 -6.34 1.17 -1.21
N TRP A 67 -6.82 2.25 -0.62
CA TRP A 67 -5.97 3.32 -0.12
C TRP A 67 -5.43 2.94 1.25
N GLU A 68 -4.09 2.90 1.43
CA GLU A 68 -3.47 2.60 2.71
C GLU A 68 -3.23 3.87 3.54
N LYS A 69 -2.56 4.86 2.95
CA LYS A 69 -2.21 6.13 3.60
C LYS A 69 -1.68 7.13 2.58
N SER A 70 -1.60 8.39 2.98
CA SER A 70 -0.95 9.44 2.22
C SER A 70 -0.08 10.29 3.15
N TYR A 71 1.11 10.64 2.69
CA TYR A 71 2.00 11.59 3.33
C TYR A 71 1.84 12.95 2.66
N ALA A 72 1.64 13.99 3.44
CA ALA A 72 1.52 15.36 2.94
C ALA A 72 2.71 16.20 3.36
N ASN A 73 3.21 17.05 2.45
CA ASN A 73 4.17 18.09 2.77
C ASN A 73 3.51 19.24 3.60
N PRO A 74 4.29 20.16 4.20
CA PRO A 74 3.76 21.14 5.15
C PRO A 74 2.64 22.02 4.60
N ASP A 75 2.73 22.44 3.34
CA ASP A 75 1.72 23.30 2.68
C ASP A 75 0.60 22.50 2.00
N LYS A 76 0.62 21.16 2.14
CA LYS A 76 -0.38 20.24 1.59
C LYS A 76 -0.55 20.29 0.07
N THR A 77 0.45 20.81 -0.63
CA THR A 77 0.43 20.87 -2.11
C THR A 77 0.98 19.60 -2.75
N LYS A 78 1.76 18.80 -2.02
CA LYS A 78 2.26 17.51 -2.48
C LYS A 78 1.81 16.38 -1.57
N LEU A 79 1.27 15.31 -2.19
CA LEU A 79 0.94 14.06 -1.52
C LEU A 79 1.69 12.89 -2.14
N TYR A 80 2.14 12.00 -1.26
CA TYR A 80 2.72 10.70 -1.60
C TYR A 80 1.79 9.63 -1.03
N CYS A 81 1.00 9.01 -1.92
CA CYS A 81 -0.09 8.14 -1.52
C CYS A 81 0.26 6.67 -1.78
N VAL A 82 0.06 5.81 -0.80
CA VAL A 82 0.27 4.36 -0.91
C VAL A 82 -1.06 3.67 -1.13
N TYR A 83 -1.13 2.87 -2.19
CA TYR A 83 -2.30 2.12 -2.59
C TYR A 83 -1.94 0.67 -2.89
N ASP A 84 -2.87 -0.24 -2.59
CA ASP A 84 -2.88 -1.60 -3.13
C ASP A 84 -3.90 -1.68 -4.27
N GLY A 85 -3.58 -2.43 -5.33
CA GLY A 85 -4.50 -2.63 -6.46
C GLY A 85 -4.02 -3.72 -7.41
N PRO A 86 -4.91 -4.21 -8.30
CA PRO A 86 -4.57 -5.30 -9.23
C PRO A 86 -3.64 -4.86 -10.36
N SER A 87 -3.58 -3.55 -10.66
CA SER A 87 -2.72 -2.99 -11.70
C SER A 87 -2.58 -1.48 -11.57
N GLU A 88 -1.56 -0.90 -12.20
CA GLU A 88 -1.40 0.56 -12.34
C GLU A 88 -2.63 1.19 -13.02
N ALA A 89 -3.20 0.52 -14.03
CA ALA A 89 -4.40 1.00 -14.73
C ALA A 89 -5.61 1.11 -13.80
N ALA A 90 -5.80 0.15 -12.88
CA ALA A 90 -6.85 0.20 -11.87
C ALA A 90 -6.65 1.38 -10.91
N VAL A 91 -5.41 1.60 -10.45
CA VAL A 91 -5.04 2.71 -9.56
C VAL A 91 -5.27 4.07 -10.23
N ARG A 92 -4.86 4.24 -11.49
CA ARG A 92 -5.14 5.45 -12.28
C ARG A 92 -6.65 5.63 -12.53
N GLY A 93 -7.37 4.54 -12.77
CA GLY A 93 -8.84 4.54 -12.89
C GLY A 93 -9.53 5.02 -11.62
N ALA A 94 -9.10 4.53 -10.46
CA ALA A 94 -9.61 4.96 -9.14
C ALA A 94 -9.34 6.45 -8.90
N ALA A 95 -8.15 6.95 -9.24
CA ALA A 95 -7.84 8.37 -9.17
C ALA A 95 -8.77 9.21 -10.04
N LYS A 96 -9.02 8.78 -11.28
CA LYS A 96 -9.94 9.45 -12.22
C LYS A 96 -11.37 9.48 -11.69
N LEU A 97 -11.89 8.37 -11.13
CA LEU A 97 -13.22 8.31 -10.52
C LEU A 97 -13.38 9.30 -9.36
N ASN A 98 -12.31 9.55 -8.63
CA ASN A 98 -12.27 10.48 -7.51
C ASN A 98 -11.93 11.92 -7.92
N GLY A 99 -11.63 12.19 -9.20
CA GLY A 99 -11.20 13.52 -9.66
C GLY A 99 -9.85 13.95 -9.09
N LEU A 100 -8.98 12.99 -8.75
CA LEU A 100 -7.69 13.25 -8.12
C LEU A 100 -6.58 13.36 -9.17
N PRO A 101 -5.65 14.34 -9.06
CA PRO A 101 -4.50 14.44 -9.94
C PRO A 101 -3.56 13.24 -9.75
N VAL A 102 -2.79 12.92 -10.78
CA VAL A 102 -1.76 11.88 -10.75
C VAL A 102 -0.55 12.40 -11.53
N ASP A 103 0.51 12.74 -10.81
CA ASP A 103 1.78 13.16 -11.43
C ASP A 103 2.58 11.93 -11.84
N ASN A 104 2.73 10.97 -10.92
CA ASN A 104 3.45 9.72 -11.14
C ASN A 104 2.79 8.55 -10.41
N VAL A 105 2.93 7.35 -10.95
CA VAL A 105 2.57 6.08 -10.28
C VAL A 105 3.76 5.14 -10.40
N THR A 106 4.25 4.69 -9.28
CA THR A 106 5.38 3.77 -9.20
C THR A 106 4.99 2.50 -8.47
N GLU A 107 5.19 1.34 -9.06
CA GLU A 107 5.01 0.07 -8.37
C GLU A 107 6.12 -0.12 -7.33
N ILE A 108 5.73 -0.48 -6.11
CA ILE A 108 6.62 -0.69 -4.96
C ILE A 108 6.39 -2.08 -4.36
N PRO A 109 6.78 -3.18 -5.05
CA PRO A 109 6.40 -4.53 -4.71
C PRO A 109 6.97 -5.06 -3.40
N ALA A 110 8.03 -4.46 -2.87
CA ALA A 110 8.69 -4.93 -1.67
C ALA A 110 8.89 -3.78 -0.67
N ASP A 111 8.37 -3.97 0.55
CA ASP A 111 8.75 -3.19 1.72
C ASP A 111 10.02 -3.78 2.31
N ILE A 112 11.03 -2.97 2.53
CA ILE A 112 12.26 -3.40 3.23
C ILE A 112 12.04 -3.36 4.73
N LYS A 113 11.29 -2.37 5.18
CA LYS A 113 10.78 -2.27 6.54
C LYS A 113 9.36 -1.74 6.46
N SER A 114 8.38 -2.59 6.74
CA SER A 114 6.97 -2.16 6.72
C SER A 114 6.51 -1.73 8.11
N GLU A 115 5.79 -0.62 8.13
CA GLU A 115 4.91 -0.31 9.26
C GLU A 115 3.72 -1.27 9.25
N PRO A 116 3.19 -1.71 10.41
CA PRO A 116 1.93 -2.42 10.44
C PRO A 116 0.85 -1.62 9.70
N ARG A 117 0.08 -2.29 8.83
CA ARG A 117 -1.02 -1.64 8.11
C ARG A 117 -1.98 -0.98 9.08
N GLY A 118 -2.33 0.28 8.84
CA GLY A 118 -3.25 1.05 9.68
C GLY A 118 -2.66 1.55 11.02
N ALA A 119 -1.38 1.32 11.29
CA ALA A 119 -0.73 1.89 12.48
C ALA A 119 -0.54 3.40 12.30
N VAL A 120 -1.18 4.17 13.18
CA VAL A 120 -0.93 5.62 13.30
C VAL A 120 0.38 5.80 14.07
N GLN A 121 1.47 6.05 13.36
CA GLN A 121 2.72 6.36 14.03
C GLN A 121 2.71 7.80 14.57
N ARG A 122 2.92 7.92 15.86
CA ARG A 122 3.17 9.23 16.50
C ARG A 122 4.62 9.63 16.27
N ILE A 123 4.82 10.88 15.86
CA ILE A 123 6.14 11.49 15.80
C ILE A 123 6.58 11.80 17.24
N ALA A 124 7.81 11.45 17.61
CA ALA A 124 8.34 11.81 18.91
C ALA A 124 8.46 13.34 19.05
N ALA A 125 8.28 13.82 20.26
CA ALA A 125 8.36 15.26 20.53
C ALA A 125 9.71 15.85 20.07
N GLY A 126 9.65 16.92 19.27
CA GLY A 126 10.84 17.57 18.72
C GLY A 126 11.38 16.92 17.44
N ASN A 127 10.79 15.82 16.97
CA ASN A 127 11.14 15.21 15.71
C ASN A 127 10.15 15.61 14.59
N HIS A 128 10.62 15.41 13.37
CA HIS A 128 9.89 15.62 12.12
C HIS A 128 9.96 14.34 11.28
N ARG A 129 9.05 14.19 10.34
CA ARG A 129 9.05 13.06 9.39
C ARG A 129 9.50 13.54 8.03
N TYR A 130 10.35 12.74 7.38
CA TYR A 130 10.92 13.04 6.07
C TYR A 130 10.72 11.87 5.14
N LEU A 131 10.24 12.14 3.91
CA LEU A 131 10.28 11.22 2.79
C LEU A 131 11.53 11.52 1.95
N VAL A 132 12.37 10.53 1.77
CA VAL A 132 13.64 10.63 1.06
C VAL A 132 13.58 9.72 -0.15
N LYS A 133 13.77 10.27 -1.35
CA LYS A 133 13.96 9.50 -2.58
C LYS A 133 15.44 9.29 -2.83
N ARG A 134 15.84 8.06 -3.18
CA ARG A 134 17.20 7.67 -3.52
C ARG A 134 17.23 6.89 -4.80
N ALA A 135 18.28 7.05 -5.60
CA ALA A 135 18.59 6.15 -6.70
C ALA A 135 18.99 4.76 -6.16
N GLY A 136 18.57 3.73 -6.86
CA GLY A 136 18.92 2.35 -6.57
C GLY A 136 18.08 1.67 -5.50
N ALA A 137 18.26 0.36 -5.41
CA ALA A 137 17.63 -0.44 -4.37
C ALA A 137 18.19 -0.08 -2.99
N PRO A 138 17.38 -0.23 -1.94
CA PRO A 138 17.83 0.02 -0.59
C PRO A 138 18.97 -0.93 -0.19
N GLY A 139 20.11 -0.34 0.09
CA GLY A 139 21.26 -1.07 0.65
C GLY A 139 21.19 -1.11 2.18
N ALA A 140 21.99 -2.00 2.78
CA ALA A 140 22.08 -2.15 4.24
C ALA A 140 22.54 -0.87 4.99
N SER A 141 23.14 0.08 4.28
CA SER A 141 23.67 1.34 4.84
C SER A 141 22.64 2.44 5.05
N ALA A 142 21.40 2.26 4.63
CA ALA A 142 20.35 3.28 4.73
C ALA A 142 19.44 3.09 5.97
N ASN A 143 19.93 2.46 7.00
CA ASN A 143 19.20 2.20 8.25
C ASN A 143 19.09 3.45 9.14
N SER A 144 18.43 3.28 10.29
CA SER A 144 18.44 4.28 11.36
C SER A 144 19.88 4.62 11.77
N ASP A 145 20.16 5.91 11.96
CA ASP A 145 21.44 6.38 12.45
C ASP A 145 21.26 7.14 13.76
N SER A 146 21.45 6.43 14.87
CA SER A 146 21.27 6.96 16.21
C SER A 146 22.23 8.12 16.55
N LYS A 147 23.40 8.18 15.89
CA LYS A 147 24.36 9.28 16.06
C LYS A 147 23.77 10.64 15.68
N TYR A 148 22.88 10.63 14.67
CA TYR A 148 22.20 11.84 14.19
C TYR A 148 20.73 11.90 14.67
N GLY A 149 20.28 10.96 15.49
CA GLY A 149 18.89 10.87 15.93
C GLY A 149 17.92 10.48 14.81
N VAL A 150 18.40 9.84 13.75
CA VAL A 150 17.61 9.44 12.59
C VAL A 150 17.08 8.02 12.78
N THR A 151 15.77 7.85 12.71
CA THR A 151 15.07 6.57 12.79
C THR A 151 14.35 6.25 11.49
N LEU A 152 14.67 5.11 10.88
CA LEU A 152 13.92 4.61 9.73
C LEU A 152 12.58 4.03 10.19
N LEU A 153 11.48 4.55 9.64
CA LEU A 153 10.13 4.08 9.91
C LEU A 153 9.70 3.02 8.89
N THR A 154 9.83 3.32 7.61
CA THR A 154 9.49 2.42 6.51
C THR A 154 10.32 2.75 5.28
N SER A 155 10.41 1.81 4.35
CA SER A 155 11.02 2.05 3.04
C SER A 155 10.34 1.21 1.96
N TYR A 156 10.35 1.75 0.74
CA TYR A 156 9.73 1.16 -0.44
C TYR A 156 10.76 1.12 -1.57
N ALA A 157 10.96 -0.02 -2.22
CA ALA A 157 11.74 -0.12 -3.44
C ALA A 157 10.81 -0.07 -4.67
N THR A 158 11.26 0.51 -5.77
CA THR A 158 10.56 0.38 -7.05
C THR A 158 10.70 -1.04 -7.60
N ALA A 159 9.76 -1.49 -8.44
CA ALA A 159 9.76 -2.82 -9.03
C ALA A 159 11.04 -3.12 -9.82
N ASP A 160 11.54 -2.12 -10.55
CA ASP A 160 12.77 -2.18 -11.32
C ASP A 160 14.04 -1.98 -10.48
N LYS A 161 13.88 -1.68 -9.18
CA LYS A 161 14.97 -1.40 -8.22
C LYS A 161 15.85 -0.20 -8.61
N GLN A 162 15.36 0.68 -9.47
CA GLN A 162 16.10 1.89 -9.87
C GLN A 162 15.97 3.01 -8.84
N ASP A 163 14.86 3.03 -8.10
CA ASP A 163 14.59 4.03 -7.07
C ASP A 163 14.13 3.37 -5.77
N SER A 164 14.25 4.13 -4.68
CA SER A 164 13.70 3.77 -3.39
C SER A 164 13.23 5.01 -2.64
N TYR A 165 12.17 4.82 -1.83
CA TYR A 165 11.58 5.85 -0.99
C TYR A 165 11.70 5.43 0.47
N TRP A 166 12.16 6.34 1.32
CA TRP A 166 12.47 6.10 2.71
C TRP A 166 11.75 7.10 3.59
N VAL A 167 11.05 6.64 4.58
CA VAL A 167 10.39 7.49 5.57
C VAL A 167 11.21 7.45 6.85
N TYR A 168 11.76 8.59 7.22
CA TYR A 168 12.53 8.77 8.44
C TYR A 168 11.82 9.67 9.44
N GLU A 169 12.08 9.41 10.70
CA GLU A 169 11.86 10.34 11.80
C GLU A 169 13.22 10.89 12.25
N ALA A 170 13.35 12.22 12.35
CA ALA A 170 14.58 12.89 12.71
C ALA A 170 14.31 14.27 13.33
N PRO A 171 15.25 14.82 14.13
CA PRO A 171 15.11 16.14 14.75
C PRO A 171 15.15 17.29 13.73
N SER A 172 15.74 17.08 12.56
CA SER A 172 15.84 18.12 11.52
C SER A 172 16.22 17.54 10.15
N PHE A 173 16.00 18.32 9.08
CA PHE A 173 16.53 18.04 7.75
C PHE A 173 18.07 17.82 7.80
N SER A 174 18.81 18.67 8.53
CA SER A 174 20.26 18.57 8.63
C SER A 174 20.72 17.25 9.26
N ALA A 175 19.94 16.68 10.17
CA ALA A 175 20.23 15.36 10.74
C ALA A 175 20.12 14.26 9.67
N VAL A 176 19.07 14.28 8.84
CA VAL A 176 18.91 13.32 7.73
C VAL A 176 20.01 13.48 6.69
N ASP A 177 20.34 14.70 6.31
CA ASP A 177 21.43 15.01 5.37
C ASP A 177 22.79 14.51 5.88
N SER A 178 23.08 14.75 7.16
CA SER A 178 24.33 14.30 7.78
C SER A 178 24.43 12.78 7.85
N ALA A 179 23.34 12.09 8.21
CA ALA A 179 23.27 10.64 8.22
C ALA A 179 23.45 10.06 6.79
N ALA A 180 22.82 10.67 5.79
CA ALA A 180 22.96 10.28 4.39
C ALA A 180 24.40 10.40 3.88
N LYS A 181 25.07 11.51 4.20
CA LYS A 181 26.49 11.73 3.86
C LYS A 181 27.40 10.74 4.56
N ALA A 182 27.18 10.49 5.85
CA ALA A 182 27.99 9.55 6.62
C ALA A 182 27.84 8.10 6.15
N SER A 183 26.65 7.72 5.67
CA SER A 183 26.39 6.37 5.14
C SER A 183 26.84 6.19 3.67
N GLY A 184 27.30 7.24 3.00
CA GLY A 184 27.61 7.19 1.59
C GLY A 184 26.39 6.93 0.67
N ALA A 185 25.18 7.17 1.19
CA ALA A 185 23.92 6.93 0.50
C ALA A 185 23.22 8.27 0.20
N PRO A 186 23.63 9.00 -0.84
CA PRO A 186 23.05 10.29 -1.19
C PRO A 186 21.58 10.13 -1.53
N PHE A 187 20.82 11.21 -1.44
CA PHE A 187 19.42 11.26 -1.85
C PHE A 187 19.23 12.17 -3.06
N GLU A 188 18.22 11.88 -3.88
CA GLU A 188 17.81 12.72 -5.01
C GLU A 188 16.90 13.87 -4.53
N SER A 189 16.01 13.54 -3.59
CA SER A 189 15.11 14.52 -3.01
C SER A 189 14.76 14.14 -1.56
N ILE A 190 14.41 15.15 -0.79
CA ILE A 190 13.89 15.02 0.57
C ILE A 190 12.72 15.99 0.73
N ALA A 191 11.62 15.49 1.28
CA ALA A 191 10.45 16.29 1.62
C ALA A 191 10.08 16.06 3.08
N GLU A 192 9.85 17.12 3.83
CA GLU A 192 9.20 17.00 5.13
C GLU A 192 7.74 16.58 4.91
N ILE A 193 7.26 15.62 5.69
CA ILE A 193 5.90 15.06 5.60
C ILE A 193 5.27 15.04 7.00
N PRO A 194 4.95 16.21 7.58
CA PRO A 194 4.47 16.33 8.95
C PRO A 194 3.15 15.62 9.20
N GLU A 195 2.36 15.41 8.15
CA GLU A 195 1.03 14.81 8.24
C GLU A 195 0.95 13.48 7.48
N THR A 196 0.35 12.48 8.12
CA THR A 196 -0.05 11.24 7.47
C THR A 196 -1.57 11.14 7.51
N VAL A 197 -2.19 11.07 6.34
CA VAL A 197 -3.63 10.93 6.18
C VAL A 197 -3.97 9.45 6.00
N TYR A 198 -4.87 8.94 6.83
CA TYR A 198 -5.37 7.57 6.77
C TYR A 198 -6.79 7.53 6.20
N PRO A 199 -7.19 6.40 5.58
CA PRO A 199 -8.49 6.26 4.92
C PRO A 199 -9.71 6.21 5.86
N HIS A 200 -9.51 6.06 7.15
CA HIS A 200 -10.55 5.97 8.19
C HIS A 200 -10.52 7.14 9.15
#